data_d9a1728b0c0d820111c26f4de0a4d464
#
_entry.id   d9a1728b0c0d820111c26f4de0a4d464
#
_cell.length_a   1.000
_cell.length_b   1.000
_cell.length_c   1.000
_cell.angle_alpha   90.00
_cell.angle_beta   90.00
_cell.angle_gamma   90.00
#
_symmetry.space_group_name_H-M   'P 1'
#
loop_
_entity.id
_entity.type
_entity.pdbx_description
1 polymer ?
#
loop_
_entity_poly.entity_id
_entity_poly.type
_entity_poly.pdbx_seq_one_letter_code
_entity_poly.pdbx_strand_id
1 'polypeptide(L)'
;MNPFEQLGVRARTLENLRRQGLDTPTPVQTEALPLLIAGRDCVIQSPTGSGKTLAFLIPMSEHLDGHQQSPPRALIVTPTRELATQIGGVLSRLDPRLRQALVFGGVGYQGQINQLRTADVVIGCPGRLVDLVERGAARLGAVQYLVLDEADEMLDAGFAKDVEKLVERTNQRTTARARQTILASATIPDWVTKMAARHLQSPGRVAVEPPEEVALEHGLVSLPRSGKVAYLSQLLAHSSSTIVFHRTKHGTKKLARDLSLLGHATAELQGNLSQAARDRALASFHRRESKVLVATNVAARGLDVKDVSLVVNFELPDTAQWLTHRVGRTARNGAHGRALTFLSEDDSEKWRKLRREGAPALRFVDSAQLVATGALRYLAEPPRGVEAPRSPAPAPGGRREGARPRGRRPFGSSSFRGPGRPGTGGGAASR
;
A
#
# COMPACT_ATOMS: atom_id res chain seq x y z
N MET A 1 -13.53 -21.02 23.99
CA MET A 1 -13.71 -20.97 22.52
C MET A 1 -12.61 -20.10 21.95
N ASN A 2 -11.90 -20.54 20.91
CA ASN A 2 -10.84 -19.73 20.29
C ASN A 2 -11.48 -18.51 19.57
N PRO A 3 -10.91 -17.29 19.67
CA PRO A 3 -11.47 -16.12 19.01
C PRO A 3 -11.66 -16.28 17.49
N PHE A 4 -10.77 -16.98 16.80
CA PHE A 4 -10.95 -17.29 15.36
C PHE A 4 -12.10 -18.26 15.10
N GLU A 5 -12.36 -19.19 16.00
CA GLU A 5 -13.50 -20.15 15.90
C GLU A 5 -14.84 -19.40 15.96
N GLN A 6 -14.94 -18.36 16.80
CA GLN A 6 -16.13 -17.50 16.88
C GLN A 6 -16.38 -16.73 15.57
N LEU A 7 -15.34 -16.50 14.77
CA LEU A 7 -15.43 -15.86 13.44
C LEU A 7 -15.73 -16.87 12.31
N GLY A 8 -15.96 -18.15 12.63
CA GLY A 8 -16.29 -19.17 11.65
C GLY A 8 -15.11 -19.92 11.03
N VAL A 9 -13.89 -19.75 11.57
CA VAL A 9 -12.70 -20.45 11.09
C VAL A 9 -12.74 -21.92 11.53
N ARG A 10 -12.52 -22.86 10.60
CA ARG A 10 -12.61 -24.29 10.81
C ARG A 10 -11.45 -24.85 11.63
N ALA A 11 -11.71 -25.96 12.34
CA ALA A 11 -10.77 -26.59 13.28
C ALA A 11 -9.36 -26.83 12.68
N ARG A 12 -9.28 -27.25 11.42
CA ARG A 12 -7.99 -27.49 10.74
C ARG A 12 -7.17 -26.21 10.59
N THR A 13 -7.79 -25.12 10.15
CA THR A 13 -7.12 -23.82 10.01
C THR A 13 -6.71 -23.30 11.37
N LEU A 14 -7.54 -23.47 12.39
CA LEU A 14 -7.22 -23.14 13.77
C LEU A 14 -5.96 -23.84 14.29
N GLU A 15 -5.82 -25.15 14.00
CA GLU A 15 -4.63 -25.91 14.38
C GLU A 15 -3.35 -25.35 13.74
N ASN A 16 -3.41 -24.98 12.46
CA ASN A 16 -2.28 -24.37 11.75
C ASN A 16 -1.94 -22.95 12.25
N LEU A 17 -2.94 -22.18 12.66
CA LEU A 17 -2.74 -20.88 13.29
C LEU A 17 -2.07 -21.02 14.66
N ARG A 18 -2.53 -21.95 15.52
CA ARG A 18 -1.94 -22.24 16.82
C ARG A 18 -0.48 -22.65 16.74
N ARG A 19 -0.12 -23.51 15.78
CA ARG A 19 1.28 -23.92 15.54
C ARG A 19 2.19 -22.73 15.18
N GLN A 20 1.62 -21.64 14.72
CA GLN A 20 2.34 -20.41 14.37
C GLN A 20 2.28 -19.36 15.51
N GLY A 21 1.65 -19.69 16.67
CA GLY A 21 1.46 -18.75 17.79
C GLY A 21 0.46 -17.62 17.45
N LEU A 22 -0.48 -17.88 16.55
CA LEU A 22 -1.49 -16.91 16.13
C LEU A 22 -2.84 -17.28 16.78
N ASP A 23 -3.02 -16.82 18.00
CA ASP A 23 -4.19 -17.21 18.81
C ASP A 23 -5.29 -16.15 18.84
N THR A 24 -4.97 -14.90 18.49
CA THR A 24 -5.90 -13.77 18.56
C THR A 24 -5.97 -13.05 17.21
N PRO A 25 -7.18 -12.87 16.64
CA PRO A 25 -7.36 -12.12 15.41
C PRO A 25 -7.08 -10.64 15.60
N THR A 26 -6.49 -10.02 14.61
CA THR A 26 -6.33 -8.56 14.56
C THR A 26 -7.68 -7.88 14.25
N PRO A 27 -7.83 -6.56 14.52
CA PRO A 27 -9.08 -5.85 14.21
C PRO A 27 -9.57 -6.05 12.77
N VAL A 28 -8.67 -5.96 11.78
CA VAL A 28 -9.03 -6.19 10.37
C VAL A 28 -9.49 -7.63 10.10
N GLN A 29 -8.92 -8.60 10.79
CA GLN A 29 -9.34 -10.01 10.69
C GLN A 29 -10.71 -10.22 11.33
N THR A 30 -10.95 -9.60 12.48
CA THR A 30 -12.23 -9.69 13.18
C THR A 30 -13.39 -9.18 12.31
N GLU A 31 -13.19 -8.07 11.60
CA GLU A 31 -14.21 -7.49 10.74
C GLU A 31 -14.33 -8.20 9.37
N ALA A 32 -13.20 -8.62 8.78
CA ALA A 32 -13.20 -9.18 7.43
C ALA A 32 -13.60 -10.66 7.37
N LEU A 33 -13.14 -11.48 8.34
CA LEU A 33 -13.35 -12.94 8.27
C LEU A 33 -14.82 -13.35 8.14
N PRO A 34 -15.77 -12.81 8.92
CA PRO A 34 -17.18 -13.22 8.78
C PRO A 34 -17.76 -12.93 7.39
N LEU A 35 -17.36 -11.78 6.80
CA LEU A 35 -17.82 -11.41 5.46
C LEU A 35 -17.23 -12.32 4.38
N LEU A 36 -15.94 -12.60 4.48
CA LEU A 36 -15.20 -13.37 3.48
C LEU A 36 -15.51 -14.87 3.56
N ILE A 37 -15.71 -15.43 4.74
CA ILE A 37 -16.14 -16.82 4.95
C ILE A 37 -17.57 -17.03 4.41
N ALA A 38 -18.43 -16.00 4.53
CA ALA A 38 -19.77 -16.01 3.91
C ALA A 38 -19.75 -15.84 2.38
N GLY A 39 -18.56 -15.80 1.74
CA GLY A 39 -18.42 -15.72 0.28
C GLY A 39 -18.69 -14.33 -0.31
N ARG A 40 -18.78 -13.27 0.51
CA ARG A 40 -19.03 -11.91 0.02
C ARG A 40 -17.76 -11.28 -0.56
N ASP A 41 -17.93 -10.47 -1.58
CA ASP A 41 -16.88 -9.57 -2.04
C ASP A 41 -16.57 -8.54 -0.95
N CYS A 42 -15.34 -8.06 -0.89
CA CYS A 42 -14.96 -7.12 0.16
C CYS A 42 -13.91 -6.10 -0.32
N VAL A 43 -14.05 -4.87 0.17
CA VAL A 43 -13.01 -3.84 0.12
C VAL A 43 -12.44 -3.68 1.52
N ILE A 44 -11.17 -3.98 1.69
CA ILE A 44 -10.45 -3.89 2.97
C ILE A 44 -9.50 -2.70 2.91
N GLN A 45 -9.81 -1.66 3.67
CA GLN A 45 -8.94 -0.52 3.89
C GLN A 45 -8.27 -0.64 5.26
N SER A 46 -6.95 -0.79 5.27
CA SER A 46 -6.22 -0.93 6.51
C SER A 46 -4.71 -0.74 6.27
N PRO A 47 -3.96 -0.20 7.22
CA PRO A 47 -2.53 0.05 7.05
C PRO A 47 -1.74 -1.23 6.79
N THR A 48 -0.50 -1.09 6.28
CA THR A 48 0.43 -2.21 6.15
C THR A 48 0.78 -2.76 7.55
N GLY A 49 0.86 -4.09 7.68
CA GLY A 49 1.15 -4.75 8.97
C GLY A 49 -0.07 -5.00 9.86
N SER A 50 -1.28 -4.61 9.46
CA SER A 50 -2.52 -4.84 10.22
C SER A 50 -3.02 -6.29 10.24
N GLY A 51 -2.44 -7.18 9.41
CA GLY A 51 -2.88 -8.58 9.29
C GLY A 51 -3.78 -8.90 8.11
N LYS A 52 -3.91 -8.00 7.11
CA LYS A 52 -4.71 -8.22 5.88
C LYS A 52 -4.42 -9.55 5.19
N THR A 53 -3.15 -9.96 5.14
CA THR A 53 -2.74 -11.20 4.46
C THR A 53 -3.48 -12.42 5.01
N LEU A 54 -3.56 -12.59 6.31
CA LEU A 54 -4.32 -13.69 6.92
C LEU A 54 -5.83 -13.48 6.79
N ALA A 55 -6.31 -12.22 6.80
CA ALA A 55 -7.72 -11.92 6.63
C ALA A 55 -8.28 -12.47 5.30
N PHE A 56 -7.50 -12.46 4.21
CA PHE A 56 -7.93 -13.06 2.93
C PHE A 56 -7.41 -14.49 2.70
N LEU A 57 -6.28 -14.91 3.28
CA LEU A 57 -5.77 -16.27 3.08
C LEU A 57 -6.56 -17.33 3.86
N ILE A 58 -7.05 -17.03 5.07
CA ILE A 58 -7.85 -17.94 5.88
C ILE A 58 -9.14 -18.33 5.11
N PRO A 59 -10.00 -17.40 4.67
CA PRO A 59 -11.20 -17.75 3.92
C PRO A 59 -10.89 -18.43 2.57
N MET A 60 -9.80 -18.01 1.90
CA MET A 60 -9.35 -18.65 0.67
C MET A 60 -9.01 -20.13 0.88
N SER A 61 -8.24 -20.45 1.92
CA SER A 61 -7.87 -21.83 2.26
C SER A 61 -9.11 -22.69 2.52
N GLU A 62 -10.12 -22.14 3.19
CA GLU A 62 -11.38 -22.84 3.47
C GLU A 62 -12.28 -22.97 2.25
N HIS A 63 -12.31 -21.97 1.39
CA HIS A 63 -13.06 -21.99 0.14
C HIS A 63 -12.48 -23.00 -0.86
N LEU A 64 -11.16 -23.16 -0.89
CA LEU A 64 -10.44 -24.08 -1.78
C LEU A 64 -10.34 -25.51 -1.23
N ASP A 65 -11.05 -25.84 -0.17
CA ASP A 65 -11.04 -27.19 0.41
C ASP A 65 -11.50 -28.24 -0.61
N GLY A 66 -10.69 -29.27 -0.78
CA GLY A 66 -10.89 -30.33 -1.79
C GLY A 66 -10.08 -30.10 -3.09
N HIS A 67 -9.43 -31.17 -3.55
CA HIS A 67 -8.71 -31.18 -4.83
C HIS A 67 -9.70 -31.23 -5.99
N GLN A 68 -9.74 -30.19 -6.81
CA GLN A 68 -10.41 -30.22 -8.12
C GLN A 68 -9.34 -30.19 -9.22
N GLN A 69 -9.61 -30.89 -10.32
CA GLN A 69 -8.64 -31.11 -11.40
C GLN A 69 -8.38 -29.90 -12.32
N SER A 70 -9.00 -28.75 -12.07
CA SER A 70 -8.85 -27.55 -12.92
C SER A 70 -8.19 -26.42 -12.16
N PRO A 71 -6.85 -26.36 -12.11
CA PRO A 71 -6.09 -25.24 -11.57
C PRO A 71 -5.99 -24.10 -12.59
N PRO A 72 -5.66 -22.86 -12.12
CA PRO A 72 -5.70 -22.38 -10.75
C PRO A 72 -7.10 -21.92 -10.33
N ARG A 73 -7.45 -22.11 -9.05
CA ARG A 73 -8.74 -21.68 -8.49
C ARG A 73 -8.67 -20.33 -7.75
N ALA A 74 -7.48 -19.91 -7.34
CA ALA A 74 -7.28 -18.60 -6.75
C ALA A 74 -6.16 -17.84 -7.45
N LEU A 75 -6.33 -16.50 -7.52
CA LEU A 75 -5.35 -15.57 -8.02
C LEU A 75 -5.17 -14.45 -6.99
N ILE A 76 -3.93 -14.21 -6.58
CA ILE A 76 -3.53 -13.07 -5.75
C ILE A 76 -2.58 -12.22 -6.56
N VAL A 77 -3.00 -10.99 -6.85
CA VAL A 77 -2.22 -10.00 -7.59
C VAL A 77 -1.62 -9.01 -6.60
N THR A 78 -0.32 -8.75 -6.70
CA THR A 78 0.43 -7.90 -5.78
C THR A 78 1.49 -7.09 -6.53
N PRO A 79 1.82 -5.85 -6.11
CA PRO A 79 2.70 -4.96 -6.86
C PRO A 79 4.15 -5.44 -6.95
N THR A 80 4.62 -6.24 -6.00
CA THR A 80 6.04 -6.59 -5.89
C THR A 80 6.29 -8.08 -5.72
N ARG A 81 7.50 -8.51 -6.12
CA ARG A 81 7.98 -9.90 -5.99
C ARG A 81 8.13 -10.31 -4.54
N GLU A 82 8.62 -9.38 -3.74
CA GLU A 82 8.85 -9.58 -2.31
C GLU A 82 7.54 -9.87 -1.59
N LEU A 83 6.49 -9.09 -1.88
CA LEU A 83 5.16 -9.32 -1.32
C LEU A 83 4.57 -10.64 -1.82
N ALA A 84 4.73 -10.97 -3.12
CA ALA A 84 4.31 -12.27 -3.64
C ALA A 84 4.99 -13.43 -2.91
N THR A 85 6.29 -13.34 -2.68
CA THR A 85 7.08 -14.36 -1.95
C THR A 85 6.65 -14.43 -0.48
N GLN A 86 6.40 -13.30 0.16
CA GLN A 86 5.92 -13.22 1.54
C GLN A 86 4.54 -13.87 1.69
N ILE A 87 3.58 -13.52 0.84
CA ILE A 87 2.24 -14.11 0.83
C ILE A 87 2.34 -15.62 0.61
N GLY A 88 3.17 -16.06 -0.33
CA GLY A 88 3.41 -17.48 -0.58
C GLY A 88 3.98 -18.20 0.65
N GLY A 89 4.92 -17.57 1.37
CA GLY A 89 5.45 -18.10 2.62
C GLY A 89 4.39 -18.22 3.74
N VAL A 90 3.48 -17.25 3.83
CA VAL A 90 2.35 -17.31 4.78
C VAL A 90 1.40 -18.43 4.38
N LEU A 91 1.04 -18.54 3.09
CA LEU A 91 0.15 -19.59 2.59
C LEU A 91 0.73 -20.99 2.84
N SER A 92 2.00 -21.22 2.58
CA SER A 92 2.65 -22.52 2.83
C SER A 92 2.58 -22.95 4.29
N ARG A 93 2.62 -22.00 5.24
CA ARG A 93 2.48 -22.29 6.68
C ARG A 93 1.02 -22.45 7.09
N LEU A 94 0.12 -21.67 6.47
CA LEU A 94 -1.31 -21.70 6.77
C LEU A 94 -1.97 -22.97 6.24
N ASP A 95 -1.69 -23.32 4.98
CA ASP A 95 -2.23 -24.53 4.34
C ASP A 95 -1.21 -25.16 3.37
N PRO A 96 -0.34 -26.05 3.87
CA PRO A 96 0.70 -26.69 3.06
C PRO A 96 0.17 -27.63 1.96
N ARG A 97 -1.14 -27.92 1.93
CA ARG A 97 -1.76 -28.77 0.89
C ARG A 97 -2.01 -28.00 -0.40
N LEU A 98 -2.18 -26.68 -0.32
CA LEU A 98 -2.39 -25.82 -1.49
C LEU A 98 -1.08 -25.62 -2.24
N ARG A 99 -1.05 -26.12 -3.47
CA ARG A 99 0.08 -25.93 -4.36
C ARG A 99 0.03 -24.52 -4.91
N GLN A 100 1.12 -23.79 -4.80
CA GLN A 100 1.21 -22.42 -5.25
C GLN A 100 2.19 -22.24 -6.40
N ALA A 101 1.91 -21.27 -7.29
CA ALA A 101 2.84 -20.77 -8.28
C ALA A 101 3.15 -19.31 -7.99
N LEU A 102 4.45 -18.97 -7.83
CA LEU A 102 4.91 -17.61 -7.68
C LEU A 102 5.31 -17.04 -9.05
N VAL A 103 4.63 -15.96 -9.49
CA VAL A 103 4.73 -15.44 -10.86
C VAL A 103 5.16 -13.97 -10.85
N PHE A 104 6.43 -13.71 -11.19
CA PHE A 104 6.98 -12.35 -11.22
C PHE A 104 8.16 -12.23 -12.19
N GLY A 105 8.46 -11.02 -12.63
CA GLY A 105 9.55 -10.74 -13.57
C GLY A 105 10.95 -10.95 -12.96
N GLY A 106 12.01 -10.92 -13.79
CA GLY A 106 13.42 -10.99 -13.37
C GLY A 106 13.92 -12.37 -13.01
N VAL A 107 13.12 -13.40 -13.23
CA VAL A 107 13.50 -14.82 -13.18
C VAL A 107 13.02 -15.52 -14.44
N GLY A 108 13.57 -16.71 -14.73
CA GLY A 108 13.24 -17.49 -15.91
C GLY A 108 11.76 -17.90 -15.97
N TYR A 109 11.26 -18.12 -17.18
CA TYR A 109 9.86 -18.51 -17.42
C TYR A 109 9.58 -19.97 -17.05
N GLN A 110 10.51 -20.86 -17.39
CA GLN A 110 10.27 -22.31 -17.36
C GLN A 110 9.85 -22.82 -15.98
N GLY A 111 10.52 -22.35 -14.92
CA GLY A 111 10.17 -22.73 -13.56
C GLY A 111 8.75 -22.30 -13.18
N GLN A 112 8.34 -21.09 -13.56
CA GLN A 112 7.00 -20.56 -13.29
C GLN A 112 5.94 -21.29 -14.12
N ILE A 113 6.22 -21.58 -15.40
CA ILE A 113 5.32 -22.35 -16.26
C ILE A 113 5.08 -23.76 -15.70
N ASN A 114 6.13 -24.42 -15.20
CA ASN A 114 6.00 -25.72 -14.58
C ASN A 114 5.16 -25.69 -13.31
N GLN A 115 5.33 -24.67 -12.45
CA GLN A 115 4.50 -24.48 -11.27
C GLN A 115 3.03 -24.23 -11.63
N LEU A 116 2.76 -23.41 -12.64
CA LEU A 116 1.39 -23.08 -13.08
C LEU A 116 0.57 -24.29 -13.53
N ARG A 117 1.21 -25.35 -14.02
CA ARG A 117 0.51 -26.56 -14.49
C ARG A 117 -0.27 -27.29 -13.40
N THR A 118 0.15 -27.16 -12.16
CA THR A 118 -0.43 -27.89 -11.03
C THR A 118 -0.86 -27.01 -9.87
N ALA A 119 -0.66 -25.69 -9.97
CA ALA A 119 -0.94 -24.76 -8.89
C ALA A 119 -2.44 -24.61 -8.62
N ASP A 120 -2.87 -24.71 -7.38
CA ASP A 120 -4.20 -24.36 -6.90
C ASP A 120 -4.33 -22.85 -6.75
N VAL A 121 -3.26 -22.18 -6.35
CA VAL A 121 -3.17 -20.73 -6.10
C VAL A 121 -2.03 -20.12 -6.92
N VAL A 122 -2.32 -19.06 -7.63
CA VAL A 122 -1.31 -18.22 -8.31
C VAL A 122 -1.15 -16.92 -7.55
N ILE A 123 0.08 -16.58 -7.20
CA ILE A 123 0.44 -15.33 -6.51
C ILE A 123 1.46 -14.62 -7.39
N GLY A 124 1.20 -13.38 -7.79
CA GLY A 124 2.16 -12.75 -8.68
C GLY A 124 1.95 -11.29 -8.98
N CYS A 125 2.94 -10.75 -9.73
CA CYS A 125 2.94 -9.36 -10.16
C CYS A 125 2.27 -9.18 -11.54
N PRO A 126 1.53 -8.08 -11.76
CA PRO A 126 0.70 -7.88 -12.94
C PRO A 126 1.40 -8.14 -14.27
N GLY A 127 2.53 -7.47 -14.53
CA GLY A 127 3.19 -7.56 -15.84
C GLY A 127 3.60 -8.98 -16.25
N ARG A 128 4.15 -9.80 -15.34
CA ARG A 128 4.52 -11.20 -15.65
C ARG A 128 3.28 -12.10 -15.74
N LEU A 129 2.24 -11.84 -14.97
CA LEU A 129 0.98 -12.57 -15.06
C LEU A 129 0.33 -12.35 -16.42
N VAL A 130 0.23 -11.09 -16.88
CA VAL A 130 -0.30 -10.74 -18.22
C VAL A 130 0.51 -11.44 -19.31
N ASP A 131 1.84 -11.36 -19.29
CA ASP A 131 2.71 -12.00 -20.26
C ASP A 131 2.49 -13.52 -20.33
N LEU A 132 2.35 -14.21 -19.19
CA LEU A 132 2.09 -15.65 -19.18
C LEU A 132 0.65 -16.03 -19.60
N VAL A 133 -0.31 -15.14 -19.35
CA VAL A 133 -1.68 -15.31 -19.86
C VAL A 133 -1.73 -15.13 -21.38
N GLU A 134 -1.08 -14.10 -21.93
CA GLU A 134 -1.00 -13.83 -23.35
C GLU A 134 -0.26 -14.94 -24.12
N ARG A 135 0.72 -15.58 -23.47
CA ARG A 135 1.40 -16.82 -24.01
C ARG A 135 0.58 -18.09 -23.87
N GLY A 136 -0.59 -18.04 -23.25
CA GLY A 136 -1.41 -19.25 -22.99
C GLY A 136 -0.85 -20.19 -21.92
N ALA A 137 0.21 -19.78 -21.21
CA ALA A 137 0.84 -20.57 -20.14
C ALA A 137 0.09 -20.49 -18.81
N ALA A 138 -0.62 -19.39 -18.55
CA ALA A 138 -1.50 -19.21 -17.40
C ALA A 138 -2.97 -19.15 -17.86
N ARG A 139 -3.80 -20.05 -17.36
CA ARG A 139 -5.24 -20.11 -17.66
C ARG A 139 -6.03 -19.71 -16.42
N LEU A 140 -6.63 -18.53 -16.43
CA LEU A 140 -7.29 -17.93 -15.26
C LEU A 140 -8.82 -18.13 -15.23
N GLY A 141 -9.40 -18.78 -16.25
CA GLY A 141 -10.85 -18.95 -16.38
C GLY A 141 -11.52 -19.76 -15.26
N ALA A 142 -10.76 -20.55 -14.50
CA ALA A 142 -11.28 -21.33 -13.37
C ALA A 142 -11.14 -20.63 -12.00
N VAL A 143 -10.61 -19.41 -11.97
CA VAL A 143 -10.40 -18.64 -10.74
C VAL A 143 -11.73 -18.30 -10.09
N GLN A 144 -11.94 -18.77 -8.87
CA GLN A 144 -13.12 -18.55 -8.03
C GLN A 144 -12.84 -17.57 -6.88
N TYR A 145 -11.56 -17.31 -6.58
CA TYR A 145 -11.13 -16.41 -5.52
C TYR A 145 -10.04 -15.48 -6.04
N LEU A 146 -10.35 -14.18 -6.08
CA LEU A 146 -9.45 -13.15 -6.60
C LEU A 146 -9.12 -12.16 -5.50
N VAL A 147 -7.84 -11.91 -5.27
CA VAL A 147 -7.34 -10.87 -4.36
C VAL A 147 -6.47 -9.88 -5.13
N LEU A 148 -6.77 -8.60 -4.97
CA LEU A 148 -5.89 -7.50 -5.38
C LEU A 148 -5.32 -6.88 -4.12
N ASP A 149 -4.07 -7.22 -3.76
CA ASP A 149 -3.42 -6.74 -2.54
C ASP A 149 -2.50 -5.56 -2.84
N GLU A 150 -2.49 -4.57 -1.95
CA GLU A 150 -1.84 -3.26 -2.14
C GLU A 150 -2.27 -2.61 -3.47
N ALA A 151 -3.61 -2.50 -3.66
CA ALA A 151 -4.20 -2.02 -4.91
C ALA A 151 -3.78 -0.58 -5.26
N ASP A 152 -3.66 0.29 -4.26
CA ASP A 152 -3.13 1.65 -4.41
C ASP A 152 -1.69 1.65 -4.92
N GLU A 153 -0.84 0.76 -4.43
CA GLU A 153 0.54 0.65 -4.90
C GLU A 153 0.63 0.08 -6.32
N MET A 154 -0.30 -0.76 -6.75
CA MET A 154 -0.38 -1.21 -8.15
C MET A 154 -0.72 -0.07 -9.09
N LEU A 155 -1.60 0.85 -8.68
CA LEU A 155 -1.92 2.06 -9.42
C LEU A 155 -0.68 2.96 -9.57
N ASP A 156 -0.01 3.24 -8.47
CA ASP A 156 1.21 4.08 -8.44
C ASP A 156 2.35 3.50 -9.28
N ALA A 157 2.42 2.18 -9.39
CA ALA A 157 3.39 1.49 -10.23
C ALA A 157 3.01 1.48 -11.72
N GLY A 158 1.85 2.00 -12.09
CA GLY A 158 1.36 2.04 -13.47
C GLY A 158 0.74 0.72 -13.95
N PHE A 159 0.39 -0.20 -13.06
CA PHE A 159 -0.15 -1.51 -13.40
C PHE A 159 -1.68 -1.54 -13.56
N ALA A 160 -2.36 -0.39 -13.51
CA ALA A 160 -3.82 -0.34 -13.57
C ALA A 160 -4.40 -1.13 -14.76
N LYS A 161 -3.86 -0.94 -15.97
CA LYS A 161 -4.30 -1.65 -17.19
C LYS A 161 -4.03 -3.15 -17.14
N ASP A 162 -2.89 -3.55 -16.59
CA ASP A 162 -2.53 -4.97 -16.47
C ASP A 162 -3.44 -5.69 -15.47
N VAL A 163 -3.77 -5.03 -14.36
CA VAL A 163 -4.72 -5.54 -13.37
C VAL A 163 -6.11 -5.71 -13.98
N GLU A 164 -6.62 -4.72 -14.72
CA GLU A 164 -7.90 -4.81 -15.43
C GLU A 164 -7.93 -6.00 -16.40
N LYS A 165 -6.90 -6.16 -17.24
CA LYS A 165 -6.76 -7.33 -18.14
C LYS A 165 -6.81 -8.66 -17.37
N LEU A 166 -6.12 -8.77 -16.22
CA LEU A 166 -6.12 -10.00 -15.43
C LEU A 166 -7.51 -10.29 -14.86
N VAL A 167 -8.18 -9.28 -14.31
CA VAL A 167 -9.54 -9.42 -13.75
C VAL A 167 -10.53 -9.88 -14.82
N GLU A 168 -10.44 -9.36 -16.05
CA GLU A 168 -11.28 -9.74 -17.19
C GLU A 168 -11.01 -11.20 -17.66
N ARG A 169 -9.82 -11.72 -17.47
CA ARG A 169 -9.43 -13.11 -17.82
C ARG A 169 -9.78 -14.14 -16.76
N THR A 170 -10.16 -13.73 -15.56
CA THR A 170 -10.66 -14.62 -14.53
C THR A 170 -12.14 -14.95 -14.78
N ASN A 171 -12.64 -15.98 -14.09
CA ASN A 171 -14.02 -16.43 -14.21
C ASN A 171 -15.00 -15.26 -14.11
N GLN A 172 -15.71 -14.99 -15.19
CA GLN A 172 -16.79 -14.01 -15.19
C GLN A 172 -18.02 -14.65 -14.50
N ARG A 173 -18.77 -13.86 -13.75
CA ARG A 173 -19.87 -14.25 -12.86
C ARG A 173 -21.10 -14.92 -13.52
N THR A 174 -20.98 -15.30 -14.77
CA THR A 174 -22.06 -15.97 -15.54
C THR A 174 -22.12 -17.47 -15.32
N THR A 175 -21.16 -18.05 -14.57
CA THR A 175 -21.12 -19.49 -14.26
C THR A 175 -21.72 -19.78 -12.89
N ALA A 176 -22.14 -21.03 -12.65
CA ALA A 176 -22.79 -21.48 -11.41
C ALA A 176 -21.97 -21.26 -10.11
N ARG A 177 -20.69 -20.88 -10.23
CA ARG A 177 -19.82 -20.47 -9.12
C ARG A 177 -19.28 -19.05 -9.39
N ALA A 178 -19.94 -18.05 -8.81
CA ALA A 178 -19.49 -16.67 -8.88
C ALA A 178 -18.10 -16.51 -8.23
N ARG A 179 -17.21 -15.78 -8.89
CA ARG A 179 -15.90 -15.42 -8.32
C ARG A 179 -16.08 -14.46 -7.14
N GLN A 180 -15.51 -14.79 -5.99
CA GLN A 180 -15.35 -13.87 -4.88
C GLN A 180 -14.14 -12.96 -5.15
N THR A 181 -14.31 -11.65 -4.92
CA THR A 181 -13.26 -10.66 -5.21
C THR A 181 -12.98 -9.79 -3.98
N ILE A 182 -11.70 -9.68 -3.63
CA ILE A 182 -11.22 -8.89 -2.50
C ILE A 182 -10.27 -7.81 -3.03
N LEU A 183 -10.52 -6.55 -2.66
CA LEU A 183 -9.61 -5.44 -2.83
C LEU A 183 -9.02 -5.07 -1.47
N ALA A 184 -7.73 -5.26 -1.27
CA ALA A 184 -7.01 -4.88 -0.07
C ALA A 184 -6.07 -3.72 -0.38
N SER A 185 -6.15 -2.63 0.40
CA SER A 185 -5.39 -1.41 0.15
C SER A 185 -5.18 -0.62 1.44
N ALA A 186 -4.14 0.19 1.50
CA ALA A 186 -3.98 1.14 2.61
C ALA A 186 -4.80 2.41 2.36
N THR A 187 -4.94 2.83 1.11
CA THR A 187 -5.74 3.99 0.70
C THR A 187 -6.75 3.58 -0.38
N ILE A 188 -7.81 4.35 -0.54
CA ILE A 188 -8.87 4.10 -1.53
C ILE A 188 -8.91 5.24 -2.56
N PRO A 189 -7.96 5.30 -3.50
CA PRO A 189 -8.00 6.27 -4.60
C PRO A 189 -9.15 5.97 -5.56
N ASP A 190 -9.48 6.93 -6.42
CA ASP A 190 -10.56 6.83 -7.40
C ASP A 190 -10.51 5.57 -8.26
N TRP A 191 -9.31 5.13 -8.63
CA TRP A 191 -9.16 3.90 -9.41
C TRP A 191 -9.63 2.67 -8.63
N VAL A 192 -9.27 2.54 -7.34
CA VAL A 192 -9.73 1.43 -6.48
C VAL A 192 -11.26 1.46 -6.35
N THR A 193 -11.83 2.66 -6.18
CA THR A 193 -13.29 2.85 -6.15
C THR A 193 -13.94 2.40 -7.46
N LYS A 194 -13.38 2.78 -8.61
CA LYS A 194 -13.88 2.37 -9.95
C LYS A 194 -13.74 0.87 -10.17
N MET A 195 -12.62 0.27 -9.77
CA MET A 195 -12.41 -1.18 -9.81
C MET A 195 -13.44 -1.92 -8.96
N ALA A 196 -13.68 -1.45 -7.73
CA ALA A 196 -14.70 -2.03 -6.86
C ALA A 196 -16.09 -1.94 -7.49
N ALA A 197 -16.49 -0.79 -8.00
CA ALA A 197 -17.80 -0.57 -8.63
C ALA A 197 -18.01 -1.45 -9.87
N ARG A 198 -16.96 -1.70 -10.66
CA ARG A 198 -17.03 -2.48 -11.91
C ARG A 198 -16.99 -3.98 -11.68
N HIS A 199 -16.21 -4.45 -10.70
CA HIS A 199 -15.84 -5.87 -10.60
C HIS A 199 -16.31 -6.56 -9.32
N LEU A 200 -16.78 -5.84 -8.31
CA LEU A 200 -17.31 -6.39 -7.07
C LEU A 200 -18.84 -6.29 -7.02
N GLN A 201 -19.47 -7.25 -6.34
CA GLN A 201 -20.93 -7.31 -6.19
C GLN A 201 -21.32 -7.08 -4.74
N SER A 202 -22.01 -5.97 -4.48
CA SER A 202 -22.46 -5.59 -3.11
C SER A 202 -21.38 -5.82 -2.06
N PRO A 203 -20.14 -5.27 -2.25
CA PRO A 203 -19.02 -5.61 -1.41
C PRO A 203 -19.25 -5.16 0.03
N GLY A 204 -18.84 -6.00 0.97
CA GLY A 204 -18.59 -5.56 2.33
C GLY A 204 -17.46 -4.53 2.35
N ARG A 205 -17.52 -3.60 3.29
CA ARG A 205 -16.46 -2.61 3.51
C ARG A 205 -15.91 -2.78 4.91
N VAL A 206 -14.62 -2.97 5.00
CA VAL A 206 -13.85 -3.04 6.25
C VAL A 206 -12.87 -1.90 6.21
N ALA A 207 -12.96 -0.99 7.16
CA ALA A 207 -12.06 0.16 7.28
C ALA A 207 -11.52 0.20 8.71
N VAL A 208 -10.27 -0.22 8.87
CA VAL A 208 -9.58 -0.19 10.16
C VAL A 208 -8.52 0.89 10.11
N GLU A 209 -8.71 1.90 10.94
CA GLU A 209 -7.73 2.95 11.13
C GLU A 209 -6.53 2.43 11.94
N PRO A 210 -5.33 3.01 11.73
CA PRO A 210 -4.23 2.72 12.64
C PRO A 210 -4.64 3.11 14.07
N PRO A 211 -4.21 2.34 15.09
CA PRO A 211 -4.46 2.72 16.48
C PRO A 211 -3.96 4.16 16.71
N GLU A 212 -4.76 4.96 17.42
CA GLU A 212 -4.48 6.38 17.67
C GLU A 212 -3.11 6.64 18.33
N GLU A 213 -2.54 5.66 19.00
CA GLU A 213 -1.25 5.71 19.70
C GLU A 213 -0.15 4.93 18.98
N VAL A 214 -0.02 5.04 17.67
CA VAL A 214 1.27 4.66 17.09
C VAL A 214 2.24 5.79 17.43
N ALA A 215 3.10 5.58 18.39
CA ALA A 215 4.13 6.54 18.80
C ALA A 215 5.19 6.69 17.70
N LEU A 216 4.78 7.34 16.61
CA LEU A 216 5.61 7.68 15.48
C LEU A 216 6.13 9.11 15.66
N GLU A 217 7.38 9.24 15.99
CA GLU A 217 8.06 10.53 15.98
C GLU A 217 8.56 10.81 14.55
N HIS A 218 8.00 11.80 13.88
CA HIS A 218 8.44 12.19 12.55
C HIS A 218 8.86 13.66 12.51
N GLY A 219 10.12 13.91 12.18
CA GLY A 219 10.71 15.25 12.15
C GLY A 219 11.34 15.63 10.81
N LEU A 220 11.45 16.94 10.58
CA LEU A 220 12.20 17.53 9.46
C LEU A 220 13.61 17.92 9.94
N VAL A 221 14.60 17.61 9.12
CA VAL A 221 16.00 18.03 9.35
C VAL A 221 16.45 18.86 8.15
N SER A 222 16.79 20.12 8.40
CA SER A 222 17.36 21.01 7.38
C SER A 222 18.87 20.84 7.33
N LEU A 223 19.41 20.49 6.17
CA LEU A 223 20.82 20.19 5.96
C LEU A 223 21.28 20.70 4.60
N PRO A 224 22.50 21.26 4.49
CA PRO A 224 23.10 21.49 3.19
C PRO A 224 23.29 20.14 2.46
N ARG A 225 23.10 20.15 1.14
CA ARG A 225 23.16 18.92 0.32
C ARG A 225 24.48 18.16 0.51
N SER A 226 25.59 18.87 0.63
CA SER A 226 26.94 18.30 0.86
C SER A 226 27.08 17.65 2.24
N GLY A 227 26.31 18.09 3.23
CA GLY A 227 26.38 17.60 4.61
C GLY A 227 25.52 16.36 4.91
N LYS A 228 24.58 16.01 4.02
CA LYS A 228 23.59 14.93 4.29
C LYS A 228 24.24 13.58 4.63
N VAL A 229 25.31 13.18 3.92
CA VAL A 229 25.97 11.86 4.15
C VAL A 229 26.68 11.83 5.48
N ALA A 230 27.47 12.86 5.81
CA ALA A 230 28.18 12.96 7.08
C ALA A 230 27.21 13.00 8.26
N TYR A 231 26.14 13.78 8.16
CA TYR A 231 25.10 13.85 9.17
C TYR A 231 24.38 12.48 9.35
N LEU A 232 24.01 11.80 8.26
CA LEU A 232 23.41 10.47 8.32
C LEU A 232 24.35 9.48 9.00
N SER A 233 25.63 9.48 8.67
CA SER A 233 26.62 8.60 9.30
C SER A 233 26.67 8.77 10.81
N GLN A 234 26.67 10.02 11.32
CA GLN A 234 26.63 10.29 12.76
C GLN A 234 25.32 9.82 13.39
N LEU A 235 24.19 10.06 12.73
CA LEU A 235 22.87 9.65 13.21
C LEU A 235 22.73 8.11 13.34
N LEU A 236 23.34 7.35 12.45
CA LEU A 236 23.31 5.89 12.46
C LEU A 236 23.93 5.26 13.72
N ALA A 237 24.79 5.98 14.44
CA ALA A 237 25.33 5.52 15.73
C ALA A 237 24.25 5.32 16.80
N HIS A 238 23.13 6.02 16.67
CA HIS A 238 21.99 5.97 17.62
C HIS A 238 20.85 5.05 17.15
N SER A 239 21.07 4.20 16.15
CA SER A 239 20.03 3.35 15.59
C SER A 239 20.45 1.89 15.51
N SER A 240 19.57 1.00 15.92
CA SER A 240 19.78 -0.46 15.84
C SER A 240 19.49 -1.02 14.45
N SER A 241 18.57 -0.39 13.71
CA SER A 241 18.24 -0.72 12.33
C SER A 241 17.61 0.47 11.61
N THR A 242 18.10 0.77 10.41
CA THR A 242 17.66 1.94 9.66
C THR A 242 17.34 1.58 8.21
N ILE A 243 16.19 2.07 7.71
CA ILE A 243 15.92 2.12 6.28
C ILE A 243 16.14 3.55 5.80
N VAL A 244 16.97 3.71 4.76
CA VAL A 244 17.26 5.01 4.14
C VAL A 244 16.70 5.04 2.72
N PHE A 245 15.76 5.93 2.48
CA PHE A 245 15.14 6.09 1.17
C PHE A 245 15.86 7.11 0.31
N HIS A 246 16.32 6.68 -0.86
CA HIS A 246 16.86 7.51 -1.92
C HIS A 246 15.95 7.46 -3.15
N ARG A 247 15.87 8.55 -3.94
CA ARG A 247 14.97 8.64 -5.09
C ARG A 247 15.38 7.77 -6.26
N THR A 248 16.68 7.69 -6.54
CA THR A 248 17.22 7.06 -7.74
C THR A 248 18.01 5.78 -7.45
N LYS A 249 18.00 4.82 -8.38
CA LYS A 249 18.80 3.58 -8.29
C LYS A 249 20.31 3.87 -8.16
N HIS A 250 20.82 4.82 -8.95
CA HIS A 250 22.22 5.22 -8.91
C HIS A 250 22.60 5.85 -7.57
N GLY A 251 21.78 6.77 -7.08
CA GLY A 251 22.00 7.40 -5.78
C GLY A 251 21.94 6.40 -4.62
N THR A 252 21.02 5.42 -4.67
CA THR A 252 20.95 4.32 -3.70
C THR A 252 22.28 3.56 -3.64
N LYS A 253 22.81 3.15 -4.80
CA LYS A 253 24.09 2.44 -4.88
C LYS A 253 25.25 3.29 -4.36
N LYS A 254 25.31 4.59 -4.76
CA LYS A 254 26.35 5.51 -4.30
C LYS A 254 26.28 5.70 -2.78
N LEU A 255 25.10 6.01 -2.23
CA LEU A 255 24.91 6.23 -0.80
C LEU A 255 25.26 4.98 0.03
N ALA A 256 24.85 3.80 -0.42
CA ALA A 256 25.20 2.54 0.24
C ALA A 256 26.72 2.33 0.29
N ARG A 257 27.42 2.58 -0.81
CA ARG A 257 28.90 2.53 -0.87
C ARG A 257 29.55 3.56 0.06
N ASP A 258 29.08 4.81 0.02
CA ASP A 258 29.66 5.90 0.83
C ASP A 258 29.49 5.60 2.33
N LEU A 259 28.35 5.08 2.77
CA LEU A 259 28.12 4.64 4.15
C LEU A 259 28.99 3.42 4.52
N SER A 260 29.17 2.47 3.60
CA SER A 260 30.08 1.33 3.84
C SER A 260 31.53 1.75 4.03
N LEU A 261 32.00 2.76 3.27
CA LEU A 261 33.32 3.34 3.42
C LEU A 261 33.49 4.08 4.75
N LEU A 262 32.39 4.60 5.33
CA LEU A 262 32.36 5.20 6.66
C LEU A 262 32.20 4.16 7.80
N GLY A 263 32.29 2.86 7.49
CA GLY A 263 32.29 1.78 8.47
C GLY A 263 30.90 1.24 8.84
N HIS A 264 29.82 1.67 8.17
CA HIS A 264 28.49 1.14 8.44
C HIS A 264 28.22 -0.17 7.69
N ALA A 265 27.69 -1.19 8.38
CA ALA A 265 27.23 -2.43 7.77
C ALA A 265 25.94 -2.14 6.95
N THR A 266 26.11 -1.93 5.65
CA THR A 266 25.08 -1.41 4.75
C THR A 266 24.74 -2.41 3.65
N ALA A 267 23.45 -2.60 3.38
CA ALA A 267 22.91 -3.28 2.20
C ALA A 267 22.21 -2.28 1.28
N GLU A 268 22.25 -2.52 -0.04
CA GLU A 268 21.49 -1.76 -1.03
C GLU A 268 20.31 -2.56 -1.57
N LEU A 269 19.19 -1.88 -1.85
CA LEU A 269 18.01 -2.49 -2.45
C LEU A 269 17.42 -1.58 -3.54
N GLN A 270 17.62 -1.93 -4.81
CA GLN A 270 17.15 -1.15 -5.95
C GLN A 270 16.82 -2.03 -7.16
N GLY A 271 16.08 -1.48 -8.13
CA GLY A 271 15.48 -2.26 -9.21
C GLY A 271 16.43 -2.91 -10.21
N ASN A 272 17.72 -2.51 -10.27
CA ASN A 272 18.70 -3.13 -11.18
C ASN A 272 19.42 -4.34 -10.56
N LEU A 273 19.19 -4.64 -9.28
CA LEU A 273 19.75 -5.84 -8.66
C LEU A 273 19.08 -7.10 -9.22
N SER A 274 19.88 -8.17 -9.40
CA SER A 274 19.31 -9.50 -9.63
C SER A 274 18.48 -9.95 -8.43
N GLN A 275 17.51 -10.86 -8.65
CA GLN A 275 16.69 -11.36 -7.55
C GLN A 275 17.53 -11.95 -6.43
N ALA A 276 18.52 -12.77 -6.75
CA ALA A 276 19.42 -13.33 -5.75
C ALA A 276 20.19 -12.27 -4.93
N ALA A 277 20.55 -11.13 -5.55
CA ALA A 277 21.19 -10.02 -4.84
C ALA A 277 20.21 -9.30 -3.90
N ARG A 278 18.95 -9.12 -4.34
CA ARG A 278 17.86 -8.55 -3.50
C ARG A 278 17.60 -9.44 -2.28
N ASP A 279 17.45 -10.74 -2.51
CA ASP A 279 17.19 -11.73 -1.45
C ASP A 279 18.32 -11.75 -0.42
N ARG A 280 19.60 -11.68 -0.87
CA ARG A 280 20.75 -11.57 0.03
C ARG A 280 20.74 -10.27 0.84
N ALA A 281 20.45 -9.13 0.21
CA ALA A 281 20.38 -7.84 0.88
C ALA A 281 19.32 -7.84 1.97
N LEU A 282 18.13 -8.35 1.68
CA LEU A 282 17.04 -8.46 2.64
C LEU A 282 17.37 -9.46 3.76
N ALA A 283 17.89 -10.63 3.42
CA ALA A 283 18.30 -11.63 4.41
C ALA A 283 19.37 -11.09 5.37
N SER A 284 20.38 -10.38 4.85
CA SER A 284 21.41 -9.72 5.65
C SER A 284 20.82 -8.68 6.60
N PHE A 285 19.87 -7.87 6.12
CA PHE A 285 19.18 -6.87 6.96
C PHE A 285 18.29 -7.52 8.03
N HIS A 286 17.56 -8.57 7.70
CA HIS A 286 16.74 -9.34 8.66
C HIS A 286 17.59 -10.02 9.75
N ARG A 287 18.76 -10.56 9.39
CA ARG A 287 19.70 -11.17 10.36
C ARG A 287 20.54 -10.15 11.14
N ARG A 288 20.31 -8.83 10.89
CA ARG A 288 21.08 -7.74 11.52
C ARG A 288 22.58 -7.74 11.19
N GLU A 289 22.99 -8.47 10.16
CA GLU A 289 24.33 -8.41 9.58
C GLU A 289 24.56 -7.04 8.93
N SER A 290 23.54 -6.54 8.22
CA SER A 290 23.48 -5.16 7.78
C SER A 290 22.50 -4.39 8.67
N LYS A 291 22.97 -3.30 9.30
CA LYS A 291 22.14 -2.42 10.14
C LYS A 291 21.44 -1.33 9.34
N VAL A 292 21.92 -1.06 8.14
CA VAL A 292 21.40 -0.01 7.25
C VAL A 292 20.98 -0.63 5.93
N LEU A 293 19.73 -0.38 5.53
CA LEU A 293 19.22 -0.74 4.21
C LEU A 293 18.97 0.54 3.41
N VAL A 294 19.76 0.80 2.38
CA VAL A 294 19.52 1.92 1.46
C VAL A 294 18.66 1.45 0.30
N ALA A 295 17.49 2.05 0.10
CA ALA A 295 16.50 1.54 -0.85
C ALA A 295 15.86 2.64 -1.70
N THR A 296 15.41 2.25 -2.91
CA THR A 296 14.46 3.06 -3.68
C THR A 296 13.03 2.73 -3.27
N ASN A 297 12.07 3.65 -3.52
CA ASN A 297 10.64 3.43 -3.25
C ASN A 297 10.14 2.09 -3.78
N VAL A 298 10.34 1.86 -5.09
CA VAL A 298 9.83 0.68 -5.79
C VAL A 298 10.43 -0.61 -5.22
N ALA A 299 11.69 -0.60 -4.81
CA ALA A 299 12.36 -1.78 -4.32
C ALA A 299 12.02 -2.11 -2.85
N ALA A 300 11.60 -1.11 -2.07
CA ALA A 300 11.21 -1.28 -0.67
C ALA A 300 9.69 -1.49 -0.48
N ARG A 301 8.91 -1.51 -1.57
CA ARG A 301 7.48 -1.85 -1.52
C ARG A 301 7.27 -3.26 -0.99
N GLY A 302 6.20 -3.45 -0.22
CA GLY A 302 5.80 -4.78 0.26
C GLY A 302 6.81 -5.45 1.18
N LEU A 303 7.90 -4.78 1.59
CA LEU A 303 8.87 -5.37 2.51
C LEU A 303 8.24 -5.59 3.89
N ASP A 304 8.20 -6.83 4.32
CA ASP A 304 7.94 -7.16 5.72
C ASP A 304 9.23 -7.05 6.51
N VAL A 305 9.67 -5.84 6.73
CA VAL A 305 10.79 -5.59 7.64
C VAL A 305 10.22 -5.22 8.99
N LYS A 306 10.45 -6.08 9.97
CA LYS A 306 10.06 -5.88 11.36
C LYS A 306 11.15 -5.10 12.10
N ASP A 307 10.75 -4.39 13.14
CA ASP A 307 11.65 -3.74 14.10
C ASP A 307 12.63 -2.73 13.48
N VAL A 308 12.16 -1.94 12.51
CA VAL A 308 12.92 -0.81 11.97
C VAL A 308 12.84 0.32 12.99
N SER A 309 13.97 0.65 13.61
CA SER A 309 14.03 1.70 14.64
C SER A 309 14.02 3.10 14.04
N LEU A 310 14.51 3.27 12.82
CA LEU A 310 14.60 4.56 12.15
C LEU A 310 14.32 4.44 10.65
N VAL A 311 13.48 5.32 10.14
CA VAL A 311 13.30 5.55 8.69
C VAL A 311 13.85 6.92 8.35
N VAL A 312 14.70 7.00 7.33
CA VAL A 312 15.25 8.26 6.84
C VAL A 312 14.84 8.48 5.39
N ASN A 313 14.08 9.54 5.12
CA ASN A 313 13.90 10.07 3.79
C ASN A 313 15.10 10.96 3.45
N PHE A 314 16.16 10.37 2.91
CA PHE A 314 17.37 11.08 2.50
C PHE A 314 17.11 12.09 1.37
N GLU A 315 16.15 11.74 0.51
CA GLU A 315 15.55 12.63 -0.48
C GLU A 315 14.02 12.56 -0.39
N LEU A 316 13.38 13.70 -0.68
CA LEU A 316 11.92 13.78 -0.72
C LEU A 316 11.33 12.81 -1.77
N PRO A 317 10.23 12.11 -1.45
CA PRO A 317 9.49 11.34 -2.43
C PRO A 317 8.81 12.26 -3.46
N ASP A 318 8.23 11.66 -4.50
CA ASP A 318 7.55 12.42 -5.55
C ASP A 318 6.09 12.73 -5.21
N THR A 319 5.46 11.99 -4.30
CA THR A 319 4.08 12.19 -3.81
C THR A 319 4.00 12.10 -2.28
N ALA A 320 2.96 12.71 -1.70
CA ALA A 320 2.69 12.64 -0.26
C ALA A 320 2.39 11.20 0.21
N GLN A 321 1.71 10.41 -0.62
CA GLN A 321 1.42 9.00 -0.35
C GLN A 321 2.70 8.19 -0.17
N TRP A 322 3.72 8.44 -0.99
CA TRP A 322 5.03 7.81 -0.83
C TRP A 322 5.71 8.13 0.49
N LEU A 323 5.54 9.37 0.99
CA LEU A 323 6.07 9.73 2.31
C LEU A 323 5.46 8.85 3.39
N THR A 324 4.14 8.68 3.36
CA THR A 324 3.40 7.81 4.31
C THR A 324 3.82 6.35 4.20
N HIS A 325 3.94 5.81 2.98
CA HIS A 325 4.34 4.42 2.77
C HIS A 325 5.79 4.13 3.22
N ARG A 326 6.71 5.09 3.06
CA ARG A 326 8.07 4.96 3.57
C ARG A 326 8.10 4.93 5.09
N VAL A 327 7.44 5.88 5.71
CA VAL A 327 7.40 6.03 7.16
C VAL A 327 6.69 4.85 7.82
N GLY A 328 5.67 4.29 7.22
CA GLY A 328 5.00 3.06 7.66
C GLY A 328 5.87 1.79 7.65
N ARG A 329 7.19 1.89 7.45
CA ARG A 329 8.14 0.78 7.66
C ARG A 329 8.66 0.72 9.11
N THR A 330 8.43 1.76 9.89
CA THR A 330 8.66 1.78 11.35
C THR A 330 7.33 1.90 12.10
N ALA A 331 7.35 1.87 13.42
CA ALA A 331 6.18 2.00 14.30
C ALA A 331 5.08 0.97 13.99
N ARG A 332 5.45 -0.30 13.79
CA ARG A 332 4.51 -1.40 13.54
C ARG A 332 4.19 -2.15 14.80
N ASN A 333 2.99 -2.72 14.88
CA ASN A 333 2.52 -3.57 16.00
C ASN A 333 2.62 -2.88 17.38
N GLY A 334 2.37 -1.57 17.45
CA GLY A 334 2.44 -0.82 18.72
C GLY A 334 3.86 -0.45 19.17
N ALA A 335 4.90 -0.76 18.39
CA ALA A 335 6.27 -0.37 18.71
C ALA A 335 6.51 1.13 18.42
N HIS A 336 7.32 1.78 19.23
CA HIS A 336 7.80 3.13 18.96
C HIS A 336 8.64 3.16 17.69
N GLY A 337 8.33 4.11 16.79
CA GLY A 337 9.05 4.29 15.55
C GLY A 337 9.53 5.72 15.36
N ARG A 338 10.66 5.89 14.69
CA ARG A 338 11.18 7.22 14.34
C ARG A 338 11.34 7.36 12.83
N ALA A 339 10.96 8.53 12.33
CA ALA A 339 11.18 8.90 10.94
C ALA A 339 11.80 10.30 10.85
N LEU A 340 12.70 10.48 9.91
CA LEU A 340 13.33 11.76 9.62
C LEU A 340 13.23 12.04 8.12
N THR A 341 12.91 13.27 7.78
CA THR A 341 12.90 13.73 6.39
C THR A 341 13.91 14.84 6.23
N PHE A 342 14.94 14.64 5.39
CA PHE A 342 15.99 15.60 5.13
C PHE A 342 15.56 16.59 4.05
N LEU A 343 15.68 17.87 4.34
CA LEU A 343 15.46 18.96 3.41
C LEU A 343 16.78 19.69 3.13
N SER A 344 17.03 20.01 1.86
CA SER A 344 18.08 20.93 1.43
C SER A 344 17.45 22.22 0.91
N GLU A 345 18.31 23.18 0.57
CA GLU A 345 17.91 24.48 0.07
C GLU A 345 16.96 24.37 -1.13
N ASP A 346 17.21 23.40 -2.02
CA ASP A 346 16.44 23.18 -3.26
C ASP A 346 15.10 22.44 -3.02
N ASP A 347 14.86 21.92 -1.83
CA ASP A 347 13.71 21.06 -1.55
C ASP A 347 12.44 21.84 -1.15
N SER A 348 12.52 23.15 -0.95
CA SER A 348 11.42 23.98 -0.41
C SER A 348 10.15 23.96 -1.27
N GLU A 349 10.29 24.05 -2.59
CA GLU A 349 9.14 24.00 -3.50
C GLU A 349 8.51 22.61 -3.54
N LYS A 350 9.34 21.57 -3.63
CA LYS A 350 8.88 20.17 -3.62
C LYS A 350 8.18 19.84 -2.30
N TRP A 351 8.71 20.31 -1.17
CA TRP A 351 8.05 20.12 0.13
C TRP A 351 6.71 20.83 0.20
N ARG A 352 6.60 22.08 -0.27
CA ARG A 352 5.32 22.79 -0.36
C ARG A 352 4.29 22.07 -1.23
N LYS A 353 4.74 21.48 -2.35
CA LYS A 353 3.87 20.64 -3.20
C LYS A 353 3.35 19.42 -2.43
N LEU A 354 4.22 18.65 -1.78
CA LEU A 354 3.84 17.49 -0.98
C LEU A 354 2.85 17.85 0.13
N ARG A 355 3.03 19.02 0.79
CA ARG A 355 2.10 19.53 1.80
C ARG A 355 0.70 19.81 1.23
N ARG A 356 0.62 20.35 0.04
CA ARG A 356 -0.68 20.55 -0.66
C ARG A 356 -1.34 19.24 -1.06
N GLU A 357 -0.56 18.21 -1.32
CA GLU A 357 -1.04 16.86 -1.64
C GLU A 357 -1.43 16.04 -0.40
N GLY A 358 -1.37 16.60 0.80
CA GLY A 358 -1.78 15.94 2.05
C GLY A 358 -0.64 15.33 2.87
N ALA A 359 0.63 15.66 2.60
CA ALA A 359 1.72 15.24 3.48
C ALA A 359 1.52 15.83 4.90
N PRO A 360 1.88 15.08 5.97
CA PRO A 360 1.64 15.50 7.35
C PRO A 360 2.37 16.80 7.70
N ALA A 361 1.83 17.56 8.65
CA ALA A 361 2.49 18.74 9.20
C ALA A 361 3.64 18.32 10.09
N LEU A 362 4.85 18.33 9.57
CA LEU A 362 6.05 17.96 10.32
C LEU A 362 6.73 19.21 10.90
N ARG A 363 7.31 19.06 12.08
CA ARG A 363 8.11 20.10 12.74
C ARG A 363 9.59 19.85 12.48
N PHE A 364 10.35 20.94 12.44
CA PHE A 364 11.82 20.85 12.40
C PHE A 364 12.38 20.39 13.73
N VAL A 365 13.41 19.54 13.66
CA VAL A 365 14.17 19.08 14.82
C VAL A 365 15.52 19.76 14.92
N ASP A 366 16.01 19.88 16.15
CA ASP A 366 17.38 20.33 16.42
C ASP A 366 18.37 19.27 15.93
N SER A 367 18.97 19.55 14.77
CA SER A 367 19.88 18.60 14.12
C SER A 367 21.15 18.32 14.93
N ALA A 368 21.66 19.31 15.67
CA ALA A 368 22.86 19.16 16.49
C ALA A 368 22.57 18.28 17.71
N GLN A 369 21.47 18.53 18.40
CA GLN A 369 21.07 17.72 19.55
C GLN A 369 20.74 16.28 19.15
N LEU A 370 20.07 16.10 18.01
CA LEU A 370 19.71 14.77 17.53
C LEU A 370 20.93 13.90 17.27
N VAL A 371 22.00 14.45 16.70
CA VAL A 371 23.27 13.75 16.49
C VAL A 371 23.98 13.49 17.83
N ALA A 372 23.95 14.47 18.75
CA ALA A 372 24.64 14.35 20.03
C ALA A 372 24.01 13.31 20.97
N THR A 373 22.69 13.21 20.98
CA THR A 373 21.95 12.42 22.00
C THR A 373 21.06 11.30 21.42
N GLY A 374 20.80 11.31 20.11
CA GLY A 374 19.81 10.46 19.48
C GLY A 374 18.34 10.84 19.78
N ALA A 375 18.10 11.87 20.59
CA ALA A 375 16.76 12.29 21.00
C ALA A 375 16.20 13.38 20.08
N LEU A 376 14.92 13.23 19.70
CA LEU A 376 14.19 14.23 18.91
C LEU A 376 13.79 15.41 19.79
N ARG A 377 14.33 16.58 19.50
CA ARG A 377 13.90 17.85 20.05
C ARG A 377 13.38 18.74 18.93
N TYR A 378 12.12 19.09 19.00
CA TYR A 378 11.51 19.96 18.00
C TYR A 378 11.84 21.42 18.24
N LEU A 379 12.19 22.14 17.16
CA LEU A 379 12.43 23.56 17.20
C LEU A 379 11.08 24.32 17.31
N ALA A 380 11.09 25.43 18.04
CA ALA A 380 9.93 26.34 18.14
C ALA A 380 9.66 27.02 16.79
N GLU A 381 10.71 27.38 16.08
CA GLU A 381 10.66 28.05 14.78
C GLU A 381 11.51 27.28 13.73
N PRO A 382 11.16 27.39 12.43
CA PRO A 382 11.95 26.78 11.37
C PRO A 382 13.34 27.42 11.27
N PRO A 383 14.37 26.68 10.82
CA PRO A 383 15.69 27.22 10.55
C PRO A 383 15.65 28.39 9.54
N ARG A 384 16.52 29.37 9.68
CA ARG A 384 16.62 30.49 8.74
C ARG A 384 16.86 29.99 7.32
N GLY A 385 16.10 30.54 6.35
CA GLY A 385 16.17 30.16 4.93
C GLY A 385 15.25 29.03 4.50
N VAL A 386 14.55 28.38 5.43
CA VAL A 386 13.51 27.37 5.15
C VAL A 386 12.17 27.94 5.62
N GLU A 387 11.31 28.27 4.67
CA GLU A 387 9.96 28.79 4.98
C GLU A 387 9.15 27.72 5.73
N ALA A 388 8.68 28.05 6.92
CA ALA A 388 7.75 27.19 7.64
C ALA A 388 6.49 26.98 6.79
N PRO A 389 5.93 25.75 6.72
CA PRO A 389 4.62 25.58 6.14
C PRO A 389 3.61 26.37 6.99
N ARG A 390 3.04 27.44 6.42
CA ARG A 390 1.94 28.16 7.07
C ARG A 390 0.82 27.17 7.34
N SER A 391 0.39 27.05 8.60
CA SER A 391 -0.83 26.35 8.95
C SER A 391 -1.96 26.91 8.08
N PRO A 392 -2.86 26.09 7.52
CA PRO A 392 -4.04 26.62 6.83
C PRO A 392 -4.74 27.57 7.82
N ALA A 393 -4.98 28.80 7.38
CA ALA A 393 -5.76 29.76 8.17
C ALA A 393 -7.10 29.10 8.53
N PRO A 394 -7.59 29.25 9.77
CA PRO A 394 -8.91 28.75 10.12
C PRO A 394 -9.91 29.35 9.11
N ALA A 395 -10.76 28.48 8.55
CA ALA A 395 -11.80 28.90 7.61
C ALA A 395 -12.53 30.11 8.20
N PRO A 396 -12.76 31.18 7.41
CA PRO A 396 -13.45 32.35 7.93
C PRO A 396 -14.81 31.93 8.47
N GLY A 397 -14.99 32.10 9.79
CA GLY A 397 -16.21 31.75 10.49
C GLY A 397 -17.40 32.35 9.77
N GLY A 398 -18.33 31.49 9.36
CA GLY A 398 -19.56 31.90 8.71
C GLY A 398 -20.26 32.97 9.57
N ARG A 399 -20.37 34.16 9.01
CA ARG A 399 -21.21 35.22 9.58
C ARG A 399 -22.65 34.63 9.73
N ARG A 400 -23.09 34.47 10.95
CA ARG A 400 -24.49 34.27 11.25
C ARG A 400 -25.23 35.53 10.75
N GLU A 401 -25.92 35.41 9.62
CA GLU A 401 -26.90 36.42 9.20
C GLU A 401 -28.01 36.47 10.23
N GLY A 402 -28.11 37.63 10.87
CA GLY A 402 -29.15 37.96 11.79
C GLY A 402 -30.52 37.99 11.10
N ALA A 403 -31.46 37.34 11.70
CA ALA A 403 -32.88 37.38 11.32
C ALA A 403 -33.39 38.83 11.21
N ARG A 404 -33.89 39.21 10.03
CA ARG A 404 -34.68 40.41 9.82
C ARG A 404 -36.19 40.06 9.86
N PRO A 405 -37.03 40.92 10.43
CA PRO A 405 -38.45 40.62 10.65
C PRO A 405 -39.30 40.80 9.39
N ARG A 406 -40.33 39.97 9.30
CA ARG A 406 -41.38 39.98 8.27
C ARG A 406 -42.11 41.34 8.19
N GLY A 407 -42.04 42.01 7.03
CA GLY A 407 -42.90 43.13 6.64
C GLY A 407 -43.92 42.69 5.60
N ARG A 408 -45.14 43.20 5.77
CA ARG A 408 -46.42 42.91 5.08
C ARG A 408 -46.38 43.21 3.57
N ARG A 409 -47.14 42.36 2.84
CA ARG A 409 -47.58 42.60 1.43
C ARG A 409 -48.48 43.83 1.29
N PRO A 410 -48.62 44.43 0.08
CA PRO A 410 -49.93 44.43 -0.56
C PRO A 410 -49.99 43.94 -2.01
N PHE A 411 -51.20 43.64 -2.36
CA PHE A 411 -51.82 43.15 -3.59
C PHE A 411 -51.68 44.08 -4.82
N GLY A 412 -51.79 43.52 -6.04
CA GLY A 412 -52.13 44.19 -7.30
C GLY A 412 -51.58 43.47 -8.52
N SER A 413 -52.31 42.76 -9.17
CA SER A 413 -53.26 42.70 -10.28
C SER A 413 -52.62 42.52 -11.67
N SER A 414 -52.97 41.39 -12.28
CA SER A 414 -53.45 41.12 -13.65
C SER A 414 -52.69 41.60 -14.91
N SER A 415 -52.37 40.67 -15.82
CA SER A 415 -52.98 40.47 -17.15
C SER A 415 -52.15 39.54 -18.00
N PHE A 416 -52.66 38.41 -18.35
CA PHE A 416 -53.18 37.89 -19.62
C PHE A 416 -52.43 38.31 -20.89
N ARG A 417 -51.80 37.35 -21.58
CA ARG A 417 -52.04 36.91 -22.97
C ARG A 417 -51.03 35.88 -23.44
N GLY A 418 -51.51 34.70 -23.82
CA GLY A 418 -50.82 33.82 -24.76
C GLY A 418 -51.50 34.04 -26.17
N PRO A 419 -51.44 33.09 -27.15
CA PRO A 419 -50.41 32.11 -27.52
C PRO A 419 -50.06 32.25 -29.03
N GLY A 420 -49.06 31.52 -29.46
CA GLY A 420 -48.75 31.44 -30.92
C GLY A 420 -47.80 30.32 -31.28
N ARG A 421 -48.34 29.26 -31.85
CA ARG A 421 -47.70 28.27 -32.72
C ARG A 421 -48.12 28.63 -34.19
N PRO A 422 -47.67 27.99 -35.27
CA PRO A 422 -46.53 27.11 -35.60
C PRO A 422 -45.89 27.42 -37.00
N GLY A 423 -44.94 26.58 -37.42
CA GLY A 423 -44.51 26.51 -38.85
C GLY A 423 -43.18 25.70 -38.94
N THR A 424 -43.17 24.48 -39.29
CA THR A 424 -43.17 23.68 -40.51
C THR A 424 -42.01 23.96 -41.52
N GLY A 425 -41.36 22.88 -41.93
CA GLY A 425 -40.55 22.70 -43.13
C GLY A 425 -39.11 22.34 -42.81
N GLY A 426 -38.51 21.25 -43.22
CA GLY A 426 -38.74 20.35 -44.32
C GLY A 426 -37.42 20.15 -45.05
N GLY A 427 -37.09 18.91 -45.42
CA GLY A 427 -36.10 18.58 -46.46
C GLY A 427 -34.80 18.04 -45.91
N ALA A 428 -34.53 16.78 -45.96
CA ALA A 428 -34.27 15.82 -47.02
C ALA A 428 -32.80 15.78 -47.47
N ALA A 429 -32.26 14.59 -47.34
CA ALA A 429 -31.50 13.74 -48.25
C ALA A 429 -29.97 13.82 -48.34
N SER A 430 -29.41 12.64 -48.21
CA SER A 430 -28.39 11.97 -49.02
C SER A 430 -26.92 12.40 -48.89
N ARG A 431 -26.07 11.61 -48.40
CA ARG A 431 -25.33 10.44 -48.91
C ARG A 431 -24.47 9.81 -47.82
#